data_23d1be9c4da54b7ee87721c8bd91d56c
#
_entry.id   23d1be9c4da54b7ee87721c8bd91d56c
#
_cell.length_a   1.000
_cell.length_b   1.000
_cell.length_c   1.000
_cell.angle_alpha   90.00
_cell.angle_beta   90.00
_cell.angle_gamma   90.00
#
_symmetry.space_group_name_H-M   'P 1'
#
loop_
_entity.id
_entity.type
_entity.pdbx_description
1 polymer ?
#
loop_
_entity_poly.entity_id
_entity_poly.type
_entity_poly.pdbx_seq_one_letter_code
_entity_poly.pdbx_strand_id
1 'polypeptide(L)'
;YRGDPNGRHNLPGAPMLDRLSGVLMVLGLLICAVHFTAPRSLLLLGWLLLPLTGGIFSTPFEAPQSLRSFGSLPAAYALACLPLAWFAGEWRRVFGVLRGSLAGVAVLLLAAIGIENGLIYFHYWADDFASWAAFNPAETRMAQDIRRYRDQYDLRFDPLLTAHLTTRYLAPEYQTYQNFDPATVFPLTGTDKEGVILFVAPDTQTVREQAEALYPGVAHDAFQHQSGNAVMYRYVFPRATIEAAQGLDARYAPLEGGDQPGISRVDAALDFDWGADPPLDYPFQVDWRGGLLAEAYGTYDLRVDATGACLLLLDGQPVMDGTGVQRRSVVMAQGVHALSSHCEVSAPGAVRLSWRRPGDEVVSPVVSQALYRSSWPTGGLVGLFSSGEGSAPPVSARIDRQVAYYFHFLPLPRPYSVRWQGRLYAPTSGTYALGVRAVSSAWLAVDGQRLIEPTSLGQFVERELVLDAGMHDLELGFLDDESHSQIYLYWRPPGGQMVRIPPEVLFLPRQGAWWPAP
;
A
#
# COMPACT_ATOMS: atom_id res chain seq x y z
N TYR A 1 -33.61 -3.58 -13.46
CA TYR A 1 -33.69 -4.09 -12.09
C TYR A 1 -32.29 -4.25 -11.53
N ARG A 2 -31.95 -3.42 -10.56
CA ARG A 2 -30.66 -3.48 -9.86
C ARG A 2 -30.95 -3.96 -8.46
N GLY A 3 -30.47 -5.17 -8.10
CA GLY A 3 -30.59 -5.74 -6.76
C GLY A 3 -29.59 -5.12 -5.77
N ASP A 4 -29.55 -5.69 -4.56
CA ASP A 4 -28.63 -5.30 -3.49
C ASP A 4 -27.17 -5.55 -3.95
N PRO A 5 -26.27 -4.54 -3.87
CA PRO A 5 -24.86 -4.74 -4.21
C PRO A 5 -24.07 -5.51 -3.15
N ASN A 6 -24.62 -5.71 -1.95
CA ASN A 6 -23.93 -6.35 -0.85
C ASN A 6 -23.98 -7.89 -0.96
N GLY A 7 -22.84 -8.50 -1.25
CA GLY A 7 -22.69 -9.94 -1.38
C GLY A 7 -23.06 -10.78 -0.15
N ARG A 8 -23.18 -10.17 1.04
CA ARG A 8 -23.66 -10.87 2.26
C ARG A 8 -25.14 -11.22 2.22
N HIS A 9 -25.92 -10.48 1.43
CA HIS A 9 -27.36 -10.60 1.44
C HIS A 9 -27.90 -11.41 0.27
N ASN A 10 -27.26 -11.32 -0.89
CA ASN A 10 -27.63 -11.99 -2.13
C ASN A 10 -26.49 -11.88 -3.13
N LEU A 11 -26.57 -12.58 -4.27
CA LEU A 11 -25.68 -12.35 -5.41
C LEU A 11 -25.71 -10.87 -5.78
N PRO A 12 -24.55 -10.16 -5.77
CA PRO A 12 -24.49 -8.71 -5.95
C PRO A 12 -25.20 -8.23 -7.21
N GLY A 13 -26.14 -7.30 -7.01
CA GLY A 13 -26.92 -6.72 -8.11
C GLY A 13 -28.01 -7.63 -8.68
N ALA A 14 -28.14 -8.88 -8.25
CA ALA A 14 -29.20 -9.77 -8.67
C ALA A 14 -30.53 -9.48 -7.91
N PRO A 15 -31.69 -9.67 -8.56
CA PRO A 15 -32.98 -9.58 -7.88
C PRO A 15 -33.10 -10.61 -6.77
N MET A 16 -33.82 -10.29 -5.70
CA MET A 16 -34.08 -11.23 -4.59
C MET A 16 -34.99 -12.39 -4.96
N LEU A 17 -35.84 -12.22 -5.96
CA LEU A 17 -36.71 -13.27 -6.48
C LEU A 17 -36.16 -13.76 -7.82
N ASP A 18 -36.20 -15.08 -8.02
CA ASP A 18 -35.98 -15.67 -9.32
C ASP A 18 -36.99 -15.17 -10.35
N ARG A 19 -36.68 -15.35 -11.63
CA ARG A 19 -37.48 -14.79 -12.74
C ARG A 19 -38.92 -15.31 -12.73
N LEU A 20 -39.10 -16.60 -12.46
CA LEU A 20 -40.42 -17.23 -12.46
C LEU A 20 -41.24 -16.74 -11.30
N SER A 21 -40.69 -16.75 -10.09
CA SER A 21 -41.37 -16.20 -8.89
C SER A 21 -41.68 -14.73 -9.04
N GLY A 22 -40.79 -13.95 -9.65
CA GLY A 22 -40.98 -12.53 -9.93
C GLY A 22 -42.17 -12.26 -10.86
N VAL A 23 -42.27 -13.00 -11.97
CA VAL A 23 -43.43 -12.92 -12.89
C VAL A 23 -44.72 -13.29 -12.19
N LEU A 24 -44.73 -14.40 -11.42
CA LEU A 24 -45.91 -14.84 -10.66
C LEU A 24 -46.30 -13.81 -9.62
N MET A 25 -45.34 -13.17 -8.92
CA MET A 25 -45.64 -12.11 -7.96
C MET A 25 -46.31 -10.88 -8.63
N VAL A 26 -45.83 -10.47 -9.80
CA VAL A 26 -46.45 -9.36 -10.56
C VAL A 26 -47.89 -9.70 -10.94
N LEU A 27 -48.14 -10.92 -11.42
CA LEU A 27 -49.51 -11.39 -11.70
C LEU A 27 -50.37 -11.40 -10.44
N GLY A 28 -49.80 -11.83 -9.32
CA GLY A 28 -50.51 -11.77 -8.01
C GLY A 28 -50.83 -10.35 -7.54
N LEU A 29 -49.89 -9.41 -7.78
CA LEU A 29 -50.14 -7.98 -7.54
C LEU A 29 -51.31 -7.45 -8.37
N LEU A 30 -51.37 -7.81 -9.66
CA LEU A 30 -52.47 -7.44 -10.54
C LEU A 30 -53.81 -8.01 -10.04
N ILE A 31 -53.85 -9.28 -9.59
CA ILE A 31 -55.06 -9.88 -8.98
C ILE A 31 -55.48 -9.11 -7.72
N CYS A 32 -54.53 -8.76 -6.83
CA CYS A 32 -54.83 -7.97 -5.65
C CYS A 32 -55.28 -6.53 -6.00
N ALA A 33 -54.73 -5.92 -7.03
CA ALA A 33 -55.11 -4.59 -7.49
C ALA A 33 -56.56 -4.57 -8.02
N VAL A 34 -56.95 -5.58 -8.80
CA VAL A 34 -58.34 -5.72 -9.27
C VAL A 34 -59.31 -5.95 -8.10
N HIS A 35 -58.88 -6.61 -7.04
CA HIS A 35 -59.69 -6.92 -5.85
C HIS A 35 -59.19 -6.11 -4.63
N PHE A 36 -58.79 -4.86 -4.81
CA PHE A 36 -58.09 -4.08 -3.77
C PHE A 36 -58.96 -3.84 -2.52
N THR A 37 -60.31 -3.84 -2.62
CA THR A 37 -61.24 -3.69 -1.49
C THR A 37 -61.38 -4.95 -0.63
N ALA A 38 -60.90 -6.10 -1.12
CA ALA A 38 -60.96 -7.33 -0.35
C ALA A 38 -59.95 -7.30 0.80
N PRO A 39 -60.36 -7.65 2.05
CA PRO A 39 -59.45 -7.64 3.21
C PRO A 39 -58.15 -8.46 2.99
N ARG A 40 -58.23 -9.55 2.24
CA ARG A 40 -57.11 -10.41 1.89
C ARG A 40 -56.10 -9.69 1.02
N SER A 41 -56.55 -8.93 0.02
CA SER A 41 -55.70 -8.13 -0.88
C SER A 41 -55.04 -7.00 -0.10
N LEU A 42 -55.78 -6.28 0.75
CA LEU A 42 -55.22 -5.23 1.58
C LEU A 42 -54.16 -5.75 2.56
N LEU A 43 -54.38 -6.93 3.16
CA LEU A 43 -53.40 -7.56 4.03
C LEU A 43 -52.11 -7.88 3.30
N LEU A 44 -52.18 -8.52 2.13
CA LEU A 44 -50.99 -8.91 1.35
C LEU A 44 -50.24 -7.69 0.82
N LEU A 45 -50.94 -6.68 0.30
CA LEU A 45 -50.33 -5.42 -0.17
C LEU A 45 -49.68 -4.67 0.99
N GLY A 46 -50.37 -4.55 2.14
CA GLY A 46 -49.79 -3.93 3.33
C GLY A 46 -48.56 -4.67 3.84
N TRP A 47 -48.63 -6.01 3.89
CA TRP A 47 -47.50 -6.83 4.32
C TRP A 47 -46.31 -6.74 3.34
N LEU A 48 -46.55 -6.60 2.04
CA LEU A 48 -45.49 -6.35 1.06
C LEU A 48 -44.89 -4.97 1.25
N LEU A 49 -45.72 -3.91 1.29
CA LEU A 49 -45.28 -2.52 1.17
C LEU A 49 -44.67 -1.98 2.47
N LEU A 50 -45.21 -2.34 3.66
CA LEU A 50 -44.69 -1.80 4.92
C LEU A 50 -43.24 -2.16 5.19
N PRO A 51 -42.77 -3.42 5.05
CA PRO A 51 -41.33 -3.72 5.24
C PRO A 51 -40.43 -3.13 4.17
N LEU A 52 -40.93 -2.89 2.93
CA LEU A 52 -40.17 -2.24 1.87
C LEU A 52 -39.77 -0.81 2.21
N THR A 53 -40.57 -0.12 3.08
CA THR A 53 -40.22 1.24 3.52
C THR A 53 -38.84 1.30 4.19
N GLY A 54 -38.45 0.24 4.92
CA GLY A 54 -37.13 0.12 5.53
C GLY A 54 -35.97 0.15 4.51
N GLY A 55 -36.19 -0.43 3.33
CA GLY A 55 -35.21 -0.36 2.22
C GLY A 55 -35.29 0.96 1.45
N ILE A 56 -36.51 1.51 1.24
CA ILE A 56 -36.73 2.75 0.47
C ILE A 56 -36.14 3.97 1.20
N PHE A 57 -36.33 4.05 2.50
CA PHE A 57 -35.83 5.14 3.35
C PHE A 57 -34.42 4.88 3.90
N SER A 58 -33.71 3.92 3.33
CA SER A 58 -32.31 3.63 3.67
C SER A 58 -31.35 4.71 3.16
N THR A 59 -30.13 4.72 3.71
CA THR A 59 -29.06 5.62 3.25
C THR A 59 -28.74 5.35 1.77
N PRO A 60 -28.50 6.39 0.95
CA PRO A 60 -28.33 6.25 -0.50
C PRO A 60 -27.22 5.29 -0.94
N PHE A 61 -26.12 5.22 -0.17
CA PHE A 61 -24.99 4.35 -0.50
C PHE A 61 -25.25 2.86 -0.24
N GLU A 62 -26.27 2.52 0.57
CA GLU A 62 -26.69 1.15 0.85
C GLU A 62 -27.95 0.73 0.09
N ALA A 63 -28.59 1.62 -0.64
CA ALA A 63 -29.83 1.32 -1.35
C ALA A 63 -29.56 0.69 -2.74
N PRO A 64 -30.34 -0.34 -3.13
CA PRO A 64 -31.35 -1.08 -2.39
C PRO A 64 -30.75 -2.11 -1.43
N GLN A 65 -31.28 -2.22 -0.20
CA GLN A 65 -30.78 -3.15 0.81
C GLN A 65 -31.78 -4.27 1.10
N SER A 66 -31.41 -5.50 0.74
CA SER A 66 -32.24 -6.68 0.85
C SER A 66 -32.58 -7.04 2.29
N LEU A 67 -31.63 -6.90 3.22
CA LEU A 67 -31.83 -7.25 4.62
C LEU A 67 -32.95 -6.42 5.28
N ARG A 68 -33.02 -5.12 4.99
CA ARG A 68 -34.05 -4.23 5.53
C ARG A 68 -35.44 -4.48 4.92
N SER A 69 -35.48 -5.09 3.74
CA SER A 69 -36.72 -5.44 3.03
C SER A 69 -37.15 -6.90 3.25
N PHE A 70 -36.41 -7.66 4.04
CA PHE A 70 -36.60 -9.11 4.21
C PHE A 70 -38.03 -9.46 4.75
N GLY A 71 -38.62 -8.60 5.57
CA GLY A 71 -39.96 -8.78 6.07
C GLY A 71 -41.07 -8.81 5.01
N SER A 72 -40.81 -8.33 3.78
CA SER A 72 -41.74 -8.39 2.65
C SER A 72 -41.75 -9.74 1.92
N LEU A 73 -40.73 -10.59 2.15
CA LEU A 73 -40.53 -11.84 1.41
C LEU A 73 -41.70 -12.83 1.54
N PRO A 74 -42.29 -13.10 2.73
CA PRO A 74 -43.44 -13.99 2.83
C PRO A 74 -44.66 -13.50 2.04
N ALA A 75 -44.89 -12.18 2.01
CA ALA A 75 -45.97 -11.59 1.22
C ALA A 75 -45.70 -11.72 -0.29
N ALA A 76 -44.43 -11.56 -0.73
CA ALA A 76 -44.04 -11.72 -2.12
C ALA A 76 -44.32 -13.15 -2.63
N TYR A 77 -43.94 -14.17 -1.86
CA TYR A 77 -44.24 -15.57 -2.21
C TYR A 77 -45.72 -15.88 -2.12
N ALA A 78 -46.47 -15.35 -1.13
CA ALA A 78 -47.90 -15.52 -1.07
C ALA A 78 -48.58 -14.90 -2.31
N LEU A 79 -48.13 -13.74 -2.75
CA LEU A 79 -48.60 -13.11 -4.00
C LEU A 79 -48.28 -13.96 -5.22
N ALA A 80 -47.09 -14.55 -5.29
CA ALA A 80 -46.67 -15.44 -6.39
C ALA A 80 -47.55 -16.72 -6.46
N CYS A 81 -48.11 -17.17 -5.32
CA CYS A 81 -49.03 -18.33 -5.30
C CYS A 81 -50.45 -18.00 -5.78
N LEU A 82 -50.89 -16.73 -5.74
CA LEU A 82 -52.27 -16.36 -6.12
C LEU A 82 -52.63 -16.69 -7.57
N PRO A 83 -51.81 -16.37 -8.60
CA PRO A 83 -52.13 -16.71 -9.98
C PRO A 83 -52.18 -18.23 -10.20
N LEU A 84 -51.36 -19.02 -9.49
CA LEU A 84 -51.43 -20.48 -9.54
C LEU A 84 -52.73 -21.01 -8.95
N ALA A 85 -53.15 -20.49 -7.81
CA ALA A 85 -54.41 -20.85 -7.18
C ALA A 85 -55.61 -20.47 -8.04
N TRP A 86 -55.59 -19.26 -8.62
CA TRP A 86 -56.64 -18.77 -9.52
C TRP A 86 -56.73 -19.66 -10.78
N PHE A 87 -55.59 -19.89 -11.43
CA PHE A 87 -55.50 -20.75 -12.61
C PHE A 87 -56.01 -22.16 -12.33
N ALA A 88 -55.64 -22.77 -11.20
CA ALA A 88 -56.13 -24.09 -10.81
C ALA A 88 -57.67 -24.10 -10.56
N GLY A 89 -58.25 -22.99 -10.08
CA GLY A 89 -59.71 -22.86 -9.93
C GLY A 89 -60.42 -22.81 -11.29
N GLU A 90 -59.96 -21.97 -12.20
CA GLU A 90 -60.56 -21.84 -13.53
C GLU A 90 -60.37 -23.08 -14.39
N TRP A 91 -59.19 -23.74 -14.32
CA TRP A 91 -58.88 -24.97 -15.03
C TRP A 91 -59.86 -26.08 -14.63
N ARG A 92 -60.21 -26.22 -13.35
CA ARG A 92 -61.19 -27.19 -12.87
C ARG A 92 -62.57 -26.90 -13.42
N ARG A 93 -62.97 -25.66 -13.63
CA ARG A 93 -64.24 -25.27 -14.22
C ARG A 93 -64.33 -25.65 -15.71
N VAL A 94 -63.24 -25.44 -16.45
CA VAL A 94 -63.24 -25.60 -17.91
C VAL A 94 -62.99 -27.07 -18.35
N PHE A 95 -62.06 -27.77 -17.68
CA PHE A 95 -61.53 -29.04 -18.17
C PHE A 95 -61.85 -30.27 -17.28
N GLY A 96 -62.70 -30.17 -16.30
CA GLY A 96 -63.26 -31.22 -15.43
C GLY A 96 -62.44 -32.48 -15.08
N VAL A 97 -61.69 -33.04 -16.02
CA VAL A 97 -61.05 -34.38 -15.98
C VAL A 97 -59.54 -34.36 -15.73
N LEU A 98 -58.86 -33.20 -15.85
CA LEU A 98 -57.41 -33.15 -15.92
C LEU A 98 -56.71 -32.74 -14.60
N ARG A 99 -57.10 -33.28 -13.45
CA ARG A 99 -56.43 -32.96 -12.15
C ARG A 99 -54.96 -33.34 -12.12
N GLY A 100 -54.59 -34.43 -12.81
CA GLY A 100 -53.19 -34.90 -12.87
C GLY A 100 -52.25 -34.01 -13.67
N SER A 101 -52.75 -33.39 -14.74
CA SER A 101 -51.93 -32.47 -15.56
C SER A 101 -51.58 -31.17 -14.87
N LEU A 102 -52.50 -30.61 -14.05
CA LEU A 102 -52.22 -29.43 -13.25
C LEU A 102 -51.16 -29.67 -12.16
N ALA A 103 -51.26 -30.83 -11.52
CA ALA A 103 -50.25 -31.23 -10.53
C ALA A 103 -48.88 -31.41 -11.21
N GLY A 104 -48.86 -31.99 -12.38
CA GLY A 104 -47.62 -32.12 -13.18
C GLY A 104 -47.01 -30.77 -13.55
N VAL A 105 -47.81 -29.82 -14.04
CA VAL A 105 -47.34 -28.43 -14.35
C VAL A 105 -46.82 -27.74 -13.12
N ALA A 106 -47.52 -27.86 -11.96
CA ALA A 106 -47.08 -27.23 -10.70
C ALA A 106 -45.74 -27.86 -10.23
N VAL A 107 -45.57 -29.17 -10.33
CA VAL A 107 -44.31 -29.86 -9.98
C VAL A 107 -43.17 -29.40 -10.88
N LEU A 108 -43.41 -29.33 -12.20
CA LEU A 108 -42.39 -28.86 -13.15
C LEU A 108 -42.00 -27.40 -12.88
N LEU A 109 -42.97 -26.54 -12.58
CA LEU A 109 -42.70 -25.12 -12.24
C LEU A 109 -41.88 -25.03 -10.95
N LEU A 110 -42.27 -25.73 -9.90
CA LEU A 110 -41.51 -25.76 -8.64
C LEU A 110 -40.12 -26.34 -8.81
N ALA A 111 -39.97 -27.39 -9.65
CA ALA A 111 -38.67 -27.93 -9.99
C ALA A 111 -37.80 -26.92 -10.74
N ALA A 112 -38.37 -26.19 -11.71
CA ALA A 112 -37.66 -25.13 -12.43
C ALA A 112 -37.22 -24.00 -11.49
N ILE A 113 -38.09 -23.52 -10.62
CA ILE A 113 -37.77 -22.53 -9.57
C ILE A 113 -36.67 -23.07 -8.64
N GLY A 114 -36.80 -24.32 -8.20
CA GLY A 114 -35.80 -24.97 -7.34
C GLY A 114 -34.43 -25.11 -8.00
N ILE A 115 -34.39 -25.47 -9.27
CA ILE A 115 -33.15 -25.56 -10.05
C ILE A 115 -32.53 -24.17 -10.24
N GLU A 116 -33.31 -23.17 -10.67
CA GLU A 116 -32.83 -21.79 -10.86
C GLU A 116 -32.25 -21.24 -9.55
N ASN A 117 -32.97 -21.33 -8.44
CA ASN A 117 -32.50 -20.85 -7.14
C ASN A 117 -31.30 -21.67 -6.62
N GLY A 118 -31.28 -22.99 -6.88
CA GLY A 118 -30.15 -23.85 -6.56
C GLY A 118 -28.89 -23.44 -7.31
N LEU A 119 -28.99 -23.16 -8.61
CA LEU A 119 -27.87 -22.65 -9.41
C LEU A 119 -27.41 -21.27 -8.93
N ILE A 120 -28.36 -20.35 -8.63
CA ILE A 120 -28.03 -19.02 -8.12
C ILE A 120 -27.27 -19.16 -6.80
N TYR A 121 -27.78 -19.94 -5.85
CA TYR A 121 -27.23 -20.03 -4.50
C TYR A 121 -25.91 -20.82 -4.43
N PHE A 122 -25.88 -22.03 -5.01
CA PHE A 122 -24.75 -22.97 -4.85
C PHE A 122 -23.65 -22.80 -5.90
N HIS A 123 -23.91 -22.08 -6.98
CA HIS A 123 -22.93 -21.86 -8.02
C HIS A 123 -22.61 -20.36 -8.20
N TYR A 124 -23.57 -19.55 -8.67
CA TYR A 124 -23.26 -18.14 -8.97
C TYR A 124 -22.93 -17.30 -7.73
N TRP A 125 -23.66 -17.46 -6.63
CA TRP A 125 -23.41 -16.71 -5.40
C TRP A 125 -22.23 -17.29 -4.62
N ALA A 126 -22.12 -18.60 -4.52
CA ALA A 126 -21.01 -19.26 -3.84
C ALA A 126 -19.65 -18.98 -4.50
N ASP A 127 -19.64 -18.86 -5.84
CA ASP A 127 -18.43 -18.62 -6.63
C ASP A 127 -18.17 -17.11 -6.91
N ASP A 128 -19.03 -16.21 -6.41
CA ASP A 128 -18.86 -14.77 -6.60
C ASP A 128 -17.82 -14.18 -5.66
N PHE A 129 -16.82 -13.47 -6.24
CA PHE A 129 -15.74 -12.88 -5.48
C PHE A 129 -16.22 -11.85 -4.45
N ALA A 130 -17.14 -10.94 -4.82
CA ALA A 130 -17.61 -9.89 -3.93
C ALA A 130 -18.40 -10.48 -2.74
N SER A 131 -19.13 -11.56 -3.00
CA SER A 131 -19.83 -12.33 -1.96
C SER A 131 -18.85 -12.98 -0.99
N TRP A 132 -17.85 -13.69 -1.51
CA TRP A 132 -16.82 -14.32 -0.70
C TRP A 132 -16.01 -13.29 0.11
N ALA A 133 -15.59 -12.19 -0.54
CA ALA A 133 -14.83 -11.12 0.11
C ALA A 133 -15.63 -10.42 1.22
N ALA A 134 -16.97 -10.33 1.09
CA ALA A 134 -17.83 -9.70 2.07
C ALA A 134 -17.86 -10.44 3.43
N PHE A 135 -17.39 -11.71 3.50
CA PHE A 135 -17.28 -12.49 4.73
C PHE A 135 -15.91 -12.43 5.41
N ASN A 136 -15.10 -11.43 5.07
CA ASN A 136 -13.81 -11.13 5.70
C ASN A 136 -12.81 -12.31 5.68
N PRO A 137 -12.56 -12.94 4.53
CA PRO A 137 -11.65 -14.07 4.43
C PRO A 137 -10.19 -13.66 4.70
N ALA A 138 -9.79 -12.44 4.34
CA ALA A 138 -8.46 -11.91 4.62
C ALA A 138 -8.18 -11.85 6.12
N GLU A 139 -9.10 -11.26 6.87
CA GLU A 139 -8.99 -11.11 8.33
C GLU A 139 -9.04 -12.46 9.05
N THR A 140 -9.84 -13.39 8.53
CA THR A 140 -9.90 -14.76 9.07
C THR A 140 -8.56 -15.48 8.86
N ARG A 141 -8.00 -15.41 7.65
CA ARG A 141 -6.69 -16.00 7.34
C ARG A 141 -5.58 -15.33 8.16
N MET A 142 -5.58 -14.00 8.23
CA MET A 142 -4.61 -13.25 9.01
C MET A 142 -4.63 -13.65 10.49
N ALA A 143 -5.81 -13.82 11.10
CA ALA A 143 -5.92 -14.28 12.48
C ALA A 143 -5.33 -15.69 12.70
N GLN A 144 -5.49 -16.60 11.73
CA GLN A 144 -4.86 -17.93 11.77
C GLN A 144 -3.34 -17.82 11.68
N ASP A 145 -2.83 -16.97 10.78
CA ASP A 145 -1.39 -16.75 10.60
C ASP A 145 -0.77 -16.07 11.82
N ILE A 146 -1.46 -15.12 12.48
CA ILE A 146 -1.04 -14.51 13.74
C ILE A 146 -0.79 -15.60 14.79
N ARG A 147 -1.76 -16.49 15.01
CA ARG A 147 -1.63 -17.59 15.98
C ARG A 147 -0.46 -18.52 15.68
N ARG A 148 -0.17 -18.72 14.39
CA ARG A 148 0.90 -19.62 13.95
C ARG A 148 2.29 -19.02 14.07
N TYR A 149 2.45 -17.72 13.79
CA TYR A 149 3.77 -17.12 13.55
C TYR A 149 4.20 -16.07 14.58
N ARG A 150 3.30 -15.56 15.45
CA ARG A 150 3.60 -14.47 16.38
C ARG A 150 4.79 -14.69 17.32
N ASP A 151 5.06 -15.92 17.69
CA ASP A 151 6.15 -16.24 18.62
C ASP A 151 7.49 -16.33 17.89
N GLN A 152 7.49 -16.67 16.60
CA GLN A 152 8.67 -16.88 15.78
C GLN A 152 9.05 -15.64 14.95
N TYR A 153 8.07 -14.86 14.50
CA TYR A 153 8.27 -13.72 13.60
C TYR A 153 7.73 -12.42 14.19
N ASP A 154 8.32 -11.29 13.79
CA ASP A 154 7.72 -9.97 13.97
C ASP A 154 6.66 -9.77 12.90
N LEU A 155 5.42 -9.58 13.34
CA LEU A 155 4.28 -9.42 12.44
C LEU A 155 4.00 -7.94 12.24
N ARG A 156 3.98 -7.50 10.98
CA ARG A 156 3.65 -6.12 10.60
C ARG A 156 2.46 -6.12 9.64
N PHE A 157 1.56 -5.19 9.83
CA PHE A 157 0.25 -5.22 9.20
C PHE A 157 0.00 -3.97 8.38
N ASP A 158 -0.59 -4.17 7.20
CA ASP A 158 -1.25 -3.10 6.50
C ASP A 158 -2.46 -2.62 7.31
N PRO A 159 -2.58 -1.31 7.54
CA PRO A 159 -3.70 -0.75 8.30
C PRO A 159 -5.06 -1.10 7.75
N LEU A 160 -5.17 -1.28 6.44
CA LEU A 160 -6.43 -1.69 5.79
C LEU A 160 -6.94 -3.04 6.29
N LEU A 161 -6.03 -3.95 6.63
CA LEU A 161 -6.38 -5.29 7.12
C LEU A 161 -6.72 -5.31 8.61
N THR A 162 -6.23 -4.36 9.41
CA THR A 162 -6.42 -4.32 10.87
C THR A 162 -7.62 -3.49 11.32
N ALA A 163 -8.24 -2.74 10.42
CA ALA A 163 -9.40 -1.91 10.72
C ALA A 163 -10.64 -2.73 11.11
N HIS A 164 -10.74 -3.98 10.67
CA HIS A 164 -11.93 -4.81 10.88
C HIS A 164 -11.86 -5.62 12.19
N LEU A 165 -13.00 -5.69 12.89
CA LEU A 165 -13.12 -6.37 14.19
C LEU A 165 -12.93 -7.90 14.12
N THR A 166 -13.09 -8.52 12.97
CA THR A 166 -12.97 -9.98 12.78
C THR A 166 -11.62 -10.50 13.25
N THR A 167 -10.52 -9.81 12.93
CA THR A 167 -9.18 -10.23 13.37
C THR A 167 -9.05 -10.20 14.88
N ARG A 168 -9.55 -9.15 15.52
CA ARG A 168 -9.54 -9.00 16.99
C ARG A 168 -10.38 -10.07 17.69
N TYR A 169 -11.51 -10.44 17.09
CA TYR A 169 -12.36 -11.50 17.61
C TYR A 169 -11.71 -12.88 17.49
N LEU A 170 -11.09 -13.17 16.36
CA LEU A 170 -10.48 -14.47 16.06
C LEU A 170 -9.09 -14.66 16.69
N ALA A 171 -8.36 -13.59 16.98
CA ALA A 171 -7.06 -13.61 17.65
C ALA A 171 -7.05 -12.65 18.86
N PRO A 172 -7.88 -12.90 19.89
CA PRO A 172 -8.06 -11.98 21.03
C PRO A 172 -6.80 -11.86 21.90
N GLU A 173 -5.91 -12.83 21.82
CA GLU A 173 -4.60 -12.83 22.50
C GLU A 173 -3.59 -11.87 21.88
N TYR A 174 -3.82 -11.37 20.65
CA TYR A 174 -2.97 -10.43 19.95
C TYR A 174 -3.61 -9.05 19.96
N GLN A 175 -3.29 -8.24 20.98
CA GLN A 175 -3.96 -6.97 21.25
C GLN A 175 -3.30 -5.77 20.53
N THR A 176 -2.01 -5.86 20.24
CA THR A 176 -1.24 -4.75 19.68
C THR A 176 -0.77 -5.08 18.26
N TYR A 177 -1.41 -4.48 17.27
CA TYR A 177 -1.02 -4.61 15.87
C TYR A 177 0.07 -3.59 15.55
N GLN A 178 1.21 -4.07 15.10
CA GLN A 178 2.26 -3.21 14.56
C GLN A 178 1.91 -2.86 13.11
N ASN A 179 1.08 -1.84 12.95
CA ASN A 179 0.75 -1.33 11.64
C ASN A 179 1.96 -0.61 11.04
N PHE A 180 2.30 -0.91 9.79
CA PHE A 180 3.37 -0.22 9.10
C PHE A 180 2.84 0.97 8.29
N ASP A 181 3.65 2.00 8.13
CA ASP A 181 3.43 3.04 7.14
C ASP A 181 3.96 2.54 5.79
N PRO A 182 3.12 2.42 4.75
CA PRO A 182 3.55 2.01 3.41
C PRO A 182 4.70 2.81 2.82
N ALA A 183 4.88 4.05 3.26
CA ALA A 183 5.94 4.92 2.77
C ALA A 183 7.30 4.66 3.42
N THR A 184 7.33 4.10 4.64
CA THR A 184 8.55 3.97 5.46
C THR A 184 8.80 2.56 5.95
N VAL A 185 8.01 1.58 5.50
CA VAL A 185 8.16 0.17 5.93
C VAL A 185 9.52 -0.42 5.55
N PHE A 186 10.13 0.06 4.48
CA PHE A 186 11.46 -0.33 4.05
C PHE A 186 12.49 0.79 4.24
N PRO A 187 13.73 0.42 4.61
CA PRO A 187 14.26 -0.92 4.83
C PRO A 187 13.72 -1.59 6.10
N LEU A 188 13.66 -2.93 6.09
CA LEU A 188 13.37 -3.68 7.31
C LEU A 188 14.58 -3.61 8.24
N THR A 189 14.37 -3.14 9.45
CA THR A 189 15.38 -3.17 10.51
C THR A 189 15.53 -4.59 11.09
N GLY A 190 16.61 -4.84 11.80
CA GLY A 190 16.87 -6.13 12.45
C GLY A 190 15.76 -6.56 13.42
N THR A 191 15.66 -7.86 13.65
CA THR A 191 14.73 -8.48 14.59
C THR A 191 15.46 -9.55 15.41
N ASP A 192 15.04 -9.74 16.66
CA ASP A 192 15.54 -10.83 17.51
C ASP A 192 14.87 -12.18 17.20
N LYS A 193 13.80 -12.17 16.41
CA LYS A 193 13.07 -13.36 15.98
C LYS A 193 13.66 -13.98 14.70
N GLU A 194 12.98 -14.99 14.16
CA GLU A 194 13.40 -15.67 12.92
C GLU A 194 13.29 -14.78 11.68
N GLY A 195 12.53 -13.69 11.77
CA GLY A 195 12.37 -12.72 10.69
C GLY A 195 11.15 -11.83 10.87
N VAL A 196 10.72 -11.20 9.79
CA VAL A 196 9.56 -10.31 9.71
C VAL A 196 8.55 -10.88 8.72
N ILE A 197 7.26 -10.84 9.07
CA ILE A 197 6.17 -11.12 8.14
C ILE A 197 5.36 -9.84 7.91
N LEU A 198 5.20 -9.46 6.64
CA LEU A 198 4.31 -8.37 6.25
C LEU A 198 3.00 -8.95 5.71
N PHE A 199 1.87 -8.47 6.25
CA PHE A 199 0.54 -8.68 5.70
C PHE A 199 0.13 -7.42 4.93
N VAL A 200 -0.03 -7.54 3.62
CA VAL A 200 -0.18 -6.41 2.70
C VAL A 200 -1.53 -6.49 2.00
N ALA A 201 -2.30 -5.41 2.02
CA ALA A 201 -3.56 -5.32 1.29
C ALA A 201 -3.33 -5.25 -0.24
N PRO A 202 -4.26 -5.75 -1.07
CA PRO A 202 -4.13 -5.68 -2.53
C PRO A 202 -3.92 -4.27 -3.07
N ASP A 203 -4.56 -3.29 -2.45
CA ASP A 203 -4.51 -1.88 -2.86
C ASP A 203 -3.16 -1.21 -2.54
N THR A 204 -2.34 -1.81 -1.65
CA THR A 204 -1.01 -1.31 -1.28
C THR A 204 0.06 -1.86 -2.22
N GLN A 205 -0.12 -1.62 -3.53
CA GLN A 205 0.74 -2.15 -4.59
C GLN A 205 2.20 -1.69 -4.47
N THR A 206 2.44 -0.45 -4.02
CA THR A 206 3.80 0.10 -3.86
C THR A 206 4.66 -0.69 -2.88
N VAL A 207 4.08 -1.17 -1.77
CA VAL A 207 4.81 -2.01 -0.79
C VAL A 207 5.18 -3.35 -1.41
N ARG A 208 4.29 -3.95 -2.21
CA ARG A 208 4.58 -5.22 -2.90
C ARG A 208 5.73 -5.06 -3.91
N GLU A 209 5.64 -4.03 -4.76
CA GLU A 209 6.69 -3.70 -5.74
C GLU A 209 8.04 -3.44 -5.05
N GLN A 210 8.04 -2.71 -3.94
CA GLN A 210 9.24 -2.45 -3.16
C GLN A 210 9.79 -3.70 -2.47
N ALA A 211 8.93 -4.56 -1.90
CA ALA A 211 9.34 -5.81 -1.28
C ALA A 211 10.15 -6.68 -2.25
N GLU A 212 9.64 -6.85 -3.47
CA GLU A 212 10.25 -7.67 -4.51
C GLU A 212 11.53 -7.03 -5.10
N ALA A 213 11.54 -5.69 -5.24
CA ALA A 213 12.70 -4.96 -5.77
C ALA A 213 13.85 -4.87 -4.77
N LEU A 214 13.57 -4.66 -3.48
CA LEU A 214 14.57 -4.47 -2.43
C LEU A 214 15.08 -5.78 -1.83
N TYR A 215 14.26 -6.83 -1.88
CA TYR A 215 14.60 -8.17 -1.38
C TYR A 215 14.30 -9.22 -2.45
N PRO A 216 15.13 -9.30 -3.51
CA PRO A 216 14.89 -10.23 -4.61
C PRO A 216 14.77 -11.67 -4.14
N GLY A 217 13.73 -12.37 -4.58
CA GLY A 217 13.47 -13.75 -4.18
C GLY A 217 12.80 -13.91 -2.82
N VAL A 218 12.30 -12.82 -2.21
CA VAL A 218 11.50 -12.89 -0.99
C VAL A 218 10.30 -13.83 -1.17
N ALA A 219 10.11 -14.74 -0.23
CA ALA A 219 8.98 -15.66 -0.25
C ALA A 219 7.67 -14.91 -0.01
N HIS A 220 6.71 -15.08 -0.90
CA HIS A 220 5.38 -14.50 -0.73
C HIS A 220 4.29 -15.44 -1.20
N ASP A 221 3.10 -15.28 -0.63
CA ASP A 221 1.88 -15.93 -1.09
C ASP A 221 0.72 -14.93 -1.15
N ALA A 222 -0.15 -15.15 -2.13
CA ALA A 222 -1.39 -14.43 -2.27
C ALA A 222 -2.53 -15.27 -1.71
N PHE A 223 -3.28 -14.73 -0.76
CA PHE A 223 -4.54 -15.31 -0.37
C PHE A 223 -5.63 -14.78 -1.29
N GLN A 224 -6.09 -15.67 -2.19
CA GLN A 224 -6.95 -15.29 -3.30
C GLN A 224 -8.16 -16.22 -3.43
N HIS A 225 -9.20 -15.67 -4.02
CA HIS A 225 -10.37 -16.42 -4.46
C HIS A 225 -10.04 -17.26 -5.70
N GLN A 226 -10.88 -18.28 -6.00
CA GLN A 226 -10.72 -19.11 -7.20
C GLN A 226 -10.74 -18.33 -8.53
N SER A 227 -11.32 -17.12 -8.55
CA SER A 227 -11.28 -16.20 -9.68
C SER A 227 -9.91 -15.53 -9.92
N GLY A 228 -8.92 -15.78 -9.05
CA GLY A 228 -7.59 -15.17 -9.11
C GLY A 228 -7.48 -13.81 -8.40
N ASN A 229 -8.61 -13.24 -7.93
CA ASN A 229 -8.57 -11.97 -7.19
C ASN A 229 -8.04 -12.20 -5.77
N ALA A 230 -6.93 -11.54 -5.42
CA ALA A 230 -6.34 -11.60 -4.10
C ALA A 230 -7.06 -10.65 -3.13
N VAL A 231 -7.13 -11.04 -1.85
CA VAL A 231 -7.63 -10.20 -0.74
C VAL A 231 -6.53 -9.87 0.26
N MET A 232 -5.40 -10.56 0.22
CA MET A 232 -4.24 -10.30 1.07
C MET A 232 -3.00 -10.94 0.44
N TYR A 233 -1.85 -10.27 0.63
CA TYR A 233 -0.53 -10.84 0.35
C TYR A 233 0.24 -10.99 1.66
N ARG A 234 1.02 -12.06 1.78
CA ARG A 234 1.92 -12.30 2.90
C ARG A 234 3.33 -12.45 2.38
N TYR A 235 4.23 -11.57 2.84
CA TYR A 235 5.66 -11.62 2.55
C TYR A 235 6.41 -12.09 3.78
N VAL A 236 7.32 -13.06 3.61
CA VAL A 236 8.13 -13.62 4.69
C VAL A 236 9.59 -13.25 4.45
N PHE A 237 10.15 -12.44 5.34
CA PHE A 237 11.55 -12.00 5.32
C PHE A 237 12.32 -12.71 6.43
N PRO A 238 13.04 -13.79 6.14
CA PRO A 238 13.93 -14.41 7.12
C PRO A 238 14.97 -13.40 7.60
N ARG A 239 15.41 -13.53 8.88
CA ARG A 239 16.47 -12.69 9.46
C ARG A 239 17.68 -12.61 8.55
N ALA A 240 18.16 -13.74 8.04
CA ALA A 240 19.31 -13.78 7.14
C ALA A 240 19.12 -12.93 5.86
N THR A 241 17.90 -12.85 5.33
CA THR A 241 17.60 -12.00 4.15
C THR A 241 17.67 -10.51 4.51
N ILE A 242 17.20 -10.14 5.71
CA ILE A 242 17.30 -8.77 6.21
C ILE A 242 18.77 -8.39 6.45
N GLU A 243 19.50 -9.23 7.14
CA GLU A 243 20.91 -9.03 7.45
C GLU A 243 21.80 -9.01 6.21
N ALA A 244 21.47 -9.79 5.17
CA ALA A 244 22.22 -9.80 3.90
C ALA A 244 22.14 -8.47 3.13
N ALA A 245 21.12 -7.63 3.40
CA ALA A 245 21.01 -6.29 2.83
C ALA A 245 21.80 -5.23 3.61
N GLN A 246 22.29 -5.57 4.81
CA GLN A 246 22.98 -4.66 5.73
C GLN A 246 24.49 -4.69 5.54
N GLY A 247 25.15 -3.64 6.07
CA GLY A 247 26.61 -3.44 5.98
C GLY A 247 27.02 -2.60 4.77
N LEU A 248 28.32 -2.40 4.63
CA LEU A 248 28.92 -1.62 3.53
C LEU A 248 29.77 -2.54 2.66
N ASP A 249 29.67 -2.36 1.35
CA ASP A 249 30.58 -3.03 0.41
C ASP A 249 31.95 -2.38 0.52
N ALA A 250 32.95 -3.16 0.95
CA ALA A 250 34.31 -2.73 1.19
C ALA A 250 35.25 -3.31 0.14
N ARG A 251 36.18 -2.49 -0.37
CA ARG A 251 37.25 -2.88 -1.24
C ARG A 251 38.60 -2.42 -0.66
N TYR A 252 39.39 -3.37 -0.23
CA TYR A 252 40.75 -3.17 0.24
C TYR A 252 41.72 -3.38 -0.92
N ALA A 253 42.71 -2.51 -1.06
CA ALA A 253 43.77 -2.65 -2.06
C ALA A 253 45.10 -2.14 -1.51
N PRO A 254 46.25 -2.71 -1.92
CA PRO A 254 47.56 -2.12 -1.61
C PRO A 254 47.64 -0.68 -2.08
N LEU A 255 48.20 0.20 -1.27
CA LEU A 255 48.59 1.53 -1.73
C LEU A 255 49.83 1.36 -2.60
N GLU A 256 49.97 2.10 -3.66
CA GLU A 256 50.97 1.99 -4.74
C GLU A 256 52.13 1.02 -4.56
N GLY A 257 52.29 0.05 -5.49
CA GLY A 257 53.45 -0.87 -5.58
C GLY A 257 53.35 -2.17 -4.77
N GLY A 258 52.20 -2.45 -4.11
CA GLY A 258 52.00 -3.72 -3.42
C GLY A 258 51.59 -4.88 -4.34
N ASP A 259 52.24 -6.06 -4.16
CA ASP A 259 51.97 -7.27 -4.95
C ASP A 259 50.74 -8.08 -4.44
N GLN A 260 50.09 -7.68 -3.34
CA GLN A 260 48.98 -8.40 -2.78
C GLN A 260 47.66 -8.20 -3.57
N PRO A 261 46.89 -9.26 -3.80
CA PRO A 261 45.58 -9.10 -4.44
C PRO A 261 44.63 -8.32 -3.52
N GLY A 262 43.83 -7.43 -4.12
CA GLY A 262 42.79 -6.71 -3.36
C GLY A 262 41.71 -7.65 -2.79
N ILE A 263 41.11 -7.24 -1.68
CA ILE A 263 40.03 -7.98 -0.98
C ILE A 263 38.72 -7.20 -1.15
N SER A 264 37.65 -7.89 -1.52
CA SER A 264 36.30 -7.34 -1.48
C SER A 264 35.46 -8.13 -0.52
N ARG A 265 34.79 -7.45 0.40
CA ARG A 265 33.91 -8.07 1.41
C ARG A 265 32.81 -7.10 1.83
N VAL A 266 31.90 -7.58 2.68
CA VAL A 266 30.92 -6.73 3.35
C VAL A 266 31.39 -6.49 4.77
N ASP A 267 31.52 -5.22 5.13
CA ASP A 267 31.85 -4.82 6.50
C ASP A 267 30.56 -4.40 7.23
N ALA A 268 30.32 -5.01 8.39
CA ALA A 268 29.11 -4.78 9.16
C ALA A 268 29.00 -3.36 9.75
N ALA A 269 30.14 -2.71 10.02
CA ALA A 269 30.24 -1.37 10.56
C ALA A 269 31.58 -0.73 10.16
N LEU A 270 31.66 0.59 10.30
CA LEU A 270 32.94 1.32 10.28
C LEU A 270 33.44 1.45 11.72
N ASP A 271 33.96 0.36 12.26
CA ASP A 271 34.55 0.31 13.61
C ASP A 271 35.75 -0.62 13.62
N PHE A 272 36.85 -0.12 13.06
CA PHE A 272 38.09 -0.86 12.88
C PHE A 272 39.21 -0.32 13.75
N ASP A 273 39.99 -1.25 14.27
CA ASP A 273 41.24 -1.00 14.95
C ASP A 273 42.26 -2.02 14.40
N TRP A 274 43.00 -1.57 13.36
CA TRP A 274 44.00 -2.41 12.70
C TRP A 274 45.36 -2.31 13.44
N GLY A 275 45.51 -3.14 14.45
CA GLY A 275 46.79 -3.27 15.17
C GLY A 275 47.78 -4.17 14.44
N ALA A 276 48.01 -5.36 15.03
CA ALA A 276 48.95 -6.34 14.50
C ALA A 276 48.38 -7.25 13.39
N ASP A 277 47.04 -7.21 13.14
CA ASP A 277 46.37 -8.10 12.18
C ASP A 277 45.49 -7.30 11.21
N PRO A 278 46.12 -6.53 10.28
CA PRO A 278 45.39 -5.80 9.25
C PRO A 278 44.92 -6.75 8.13
N PRO A 279 43.89 -6.36 7.32
CA PRO A 279 43.40 -7.17 6.21
C PRO A 279 44.43 -7.32 5.07
N LEU A 280 45.33 -6.35 4.90
CA LEU A 280 46.48 -6.33 3.98
C LEU A 280 47.70 -5.76 4.70
N ASP A 281 48.89 -6.02 4.14
CA ASP A 281 50.13 -5.38 4.62
C ASP A 281 50.07 -3.86 4.43
N TYR A 282 50.62 -3.13 5.39
CA TYR A 282 50.74 -1.67 5.26
C TYR A 282 51.77 -1.27 4.20
N PRO A 283 51.52 -0.21 3.41
CA PRO A 283 50.32 0.63 3.40
C PRO A 283 49.24 0.05 2.48
N PHE A 284 47.97 0.22 2.87
CA PHE A 284 46.83 -0.13 2.03
C PHE A 284 45.79 0.98 2.02
N GLN A 285 44.83 0.91 1.06
CA GLN A 285 43.67 1.76 0.98
C GLN A 285 42.39 0.92 1.11
N VAL A 286 41.34 1.55 1.57
CA VAL A 286 40.00 0.93 1.64
C VAL A 286 38.94 1.90 1.17
N ASP A 287 38.08 1.41 0.28
CA ASP A 287 36.88 2.08 -0.18
C ASP A 287 35.66 1.37 0.41
N TRP A 288 34.78 2.09 1.11
CA TRP A 288 33.47 1.63 1.51
C TRP A 288 32.39 2.34 0.70
N ARG A 289 31.37 1.59 0.31
CA ARG A 289 30.19 2.12 -0.38
C ARG A 289 28.93 1.48 0.12
N GLY A 290 27.86 2.29 0.29
CA GLY A 290 26.56 1.82 0.71
C GLY A 290 25.63 2.93 1.10
N GLY A 291 24.74 2.65 2.07
CA GLY A 291 23.77 3.58 2.59
C GLY A 291 23.82 3.69 4.10
N LEU A 292 23.45 4.84 4.62
CA LEU A 292 23.22 5.12 6.05
C LEU A 292 21.75 5.44 6.26
N LEU A 293 21.07 4.63 7.08
CA LEU A 293 19.66 4.82 7.41
C LEU A 293 19.50 5.88 8.51
N ALA A 294 18.83 6.96 8.18
CA ALA A 294 18.26 7.88 9.16
C ALA A 294 16.82 7.43 9.50
N GLU A 295 16.61 6.92 10.70
CA GLU A 295 15.28 6.43 11.14
C GLU A 295 14.27 7.55 11.39
N ALA A 296 14.75 8.77 11.63
CA ALA A 296 13.93 9.96 11.86
C ALA A 296 14.53 11.19 11.18
N TYR A 297 13.68 12.15 10.84
CA TYR A 297 14.11 13.48 10.44
C TYR A 297 14.70 14.25 11.61
N GLY A 298 15.85 14.89 11.40
CA GLY A 298 16.44 15.78 12.40
C GLY A 298 17.95 15.94 12.26
N THR A 299 18.57 16.56 13.25
CA THR A 299 20.01 16.78 13.30
C THR A 299 20.73 15.56 13.85
N TYR A 300 21.65 15.04 13.06
CA TYR A 300 22.59 13.97 13.42
C TYR A 300 23.97 14.58 13.63
N ASP A 301 24.60 14.34 14.78
CA ASP A 301 25.99 14.72 15.01
C ASP A 301 26.88 13.54 14.67
N LEU A 302 27.49 13.58 13.51
CA LEU A 302 28.43 12.56 13.03
C LEU A 302 29.81 12.80 13.63
N ARG A 303 30.46 11.74 14.10
CA ARG A 303 31.84 11.73 14.55
C ARG A 303 32.60 10.65 13.80
N VAL A 304 33.65 11.04 13.13
CA VAL A 304 34.60 10.13 12.49
C VAL A 304 35.92 10.26 13.19
N ASP A 305 36.54 9.11 13.51
CA ASP A 305 37.85 9.01 14.12
C ASP A 305 38.72 8.14 13.22
N ALA A 306 39.69 8.74 12.55
CA ALA A 306 40.55 8.06 11.60
C ALA A 306 42.01 8.41 11.82
N THR A 307 42.87 7.42 12.04
CA THR A 307 44.31 7.59 12.20
C THR A 307 44.97 7.94 10.87
N GLY A 308 44.53 7.35 9.75
CA GLY A 308 44.96 7.63 8.40
C GLY A 308 44.16 8.75 7.72
N ALA A 309 44.56 9.15 6.53
CA ALA A 309 43.81 10.11 5.72
C ALA A 309 42.51 9.45 5.24
N CYS A 310 41.40 10.03 5.60
CA CYS A 310 40.06 9.55 5.19
C CYS A 310 39.21 10.68 4.60
N LEU A 311 38.53 10.38 3.50
CA LEU A 311 37.42 11.17 2.97
C LEU A 311 36.14 10.38 3.16
N LEU A 312 35.19 10.92 3.92
CA LEU A 312 33.86 10.33 4.09
C LEU A 312 32.82 11.28 3.52
N LEU A 313 32.02 10.78 2.59
CA LEU A 313 30.95 11.52 1.94
C LEU A 313 29.58 10.97 2.34
N LEU A 314 28.64 11.86 2.63
CA LEU A 314 27.23 11.58 2.80
C LEU A 314 26.45 12.35 1.72
N ASP A 315 25.69 11.63 0.88
CA ASP A 315 25.00 12.18 -0.30
C ASP A 315 25.94 13.02 -1.20
N GLY A 316 27.18 12.56 -1.32
CA GLY A 316 28.24 13.22 -2.12
C GLY A 316 28.90 14.42 -1.46
N GLN A 317 28.59 14.71 -0.18
CA GLN A 317 29.19 15.83 0.54
C GLN A 317 30.17 15.38 1.62
N PRO A 318 31.30 16.06 1.77
CA PRO A 318 32.29 15.69 2.75
C PRO A 318 31.79 15.91 4.19
N VAL A 319 31.74 14.82 4.94
CA VAL A 319 31.54 14.82 6.40
C VAL A 319 32.89 14.86 7.10
N MET A 320 33.88 14.14 6.56
CA MET A 320 35.26 14.15 6.98
C MET A 320 36.17 14.27 5.77
N ASP A 321 37.26 15.03 5.92
CA ASP A 321 38.35 15.12 4.97
C ASP A 321 39.68 15.31 5.73
N GLY A 322 40.55 14.26 5.74
CA GLY A 322 41.83 14.26 6.44
C GLY A 322 41.93 13.23 7.57
N THR A 323 42.63 13.56 8.64
CA THR A 323 42.99 12.67 9.75
C THR A 323 42.39 13.13 11.09
N GLY A 324 42.44 12.25 12.09
CA GLY A 324 42.03 12.52 13.47
C GLY A 324 40.54 12.48 13.70
N VAL A 325 40.10 13.15 14.77
CA VAL A 325 38.69 13.20 15.16
C VAL A 325 38.03 14.42 14.52
N GLN A 326 37.06 14.16 13.67
CA GLN A 326 36.22 15.21 13.09
C GLN A 326 34.77 15.02 13.53
N ARG A 327 34.05 16.13 13.65
CA ARG A 327 32.64 16.17 14.03
C ARG A 327 31.89 17.10 13.10
N ARG A 328 30.70 16.65 12.66
CA ARG A 328 29.84 17.46 11.82
C ARG A 328 28.37 17.21 12.16
N SER A 329 27.63 18.27 12.39
CA SER A 329 26.18 18.21 12.51
C SER A 329 25.57 18.29 11.12
N VAL A 330 24.68 17.32 10.80
CA VAL A 330 24.01 17.21 9.50
C VAL A 330 22.53 17.00 9.76
N VAL A 331 21.66 17.78 9.13
CA VAL A 331 20.22 17.51 9.13
C VAL A 331 19.96 16.42 8.10
N MET A 332 19.28 15.33 8.49
CA MET A 332 18.96 14.23 7.60
C MET A 332 17.44 14.03 7.52
N ALA A 333 16.94 13.82 6.31
CA ALA A 333 15.59 13.32 6.10
C ALA A 333 15.51 11.86 6.54
N GLN A 334 14.34 11.38 6.96
CA GLN A 334 14.13 9.96 7.19
C GLN A 334 14.34 9.16 5.89
N GLY A 335 15.15 8.09 5.93
CA GLY A 335 15.43 7.25 4.77
C GLY A 335 16.91 6.85 4.68
N VAL A 336 17.29 6.22 3.57
CA VAL A 336 18.66 5.76 3.36
C VAL A 336 19.43 6.78 2.52
N HIS A 337 20.49 7.33 3.12
CA HIS A 337 21.39 8.30 2.53
C HIS A 337 22.62 7.60 1.94
N ALA A 338 23.12 8.06 0.80
CA ALA A 338 24.33 7.49 0.19
C ALA A 338 25.56 7.75 1.06
N LEU A 339 26.26 6.70 1.46
CA LEU A 339 27.50 6.76 2.23
C LEU A 339 28.65 6.21 1.37
N SER A 340 29.73 6.96 1.25
CA SER A 340 30.97 6.46 0.68
C SER A 340 32.17 6.98 1.46
N SER A 341 33.20 6.16 1.58
CA SER A 341 34.44 6.54 2.24
C SER A 341 35.62 5.96 1.51
N HIS A 342 36.69 6.74 1.46
CA HIS A 342 38.00 6.34 0.98
C HIS A 342 39.00 6.65 2.08
N CYS A 343 39.75 5.65 2.54
CA CYS A 343 40.78 5.83 3.57
C CYS A 343 42.10 5.19 3.16
N GLU A 344 43.20 5.92 3.40
CA GLU A 344 44.56 5.44 3.26
C GLU A 344 45.13 5.08 4.63
N VAL A 345 45.64 3.86 4.77
CA VAL A 345 46.11 3.32 6.04
C VAL A 345 47.60 2.97 5.90
N SER A 346 48.44 3.85 6.37
CA SER A 346 49.91 3.72 6.21
C SER A 346 50.59 2.97 7.37
N ALA A 347 49.96 2.85 8.50
CA ALA A 347 50.46 2.24 9.75
C ALA A 347 49.29 1.73 10.60
N PRO A 348 49.55 0.92 11.66
CA PRO A 348 48.52 0.53 12.60
C PRO A 348 47.68 1.70 13.08
N GLY A 349 46.34 1.55 12.99
CA GLY A 349 45.43 2.65 13.25
C GLY A 349 43.96 2.26 13.28
N ALA A 350 43.11 3.22 13.48
CA ALA A 350 41.68 3.03 13.61
C ALA A 350 40.88 3.85 12.60
N VAL A 351 39.72 3.33 12.19
CA VAL A 351 38.67 4.08 11.49
C VAL A 351 37.34 3.76 12.15
N ARG A 352 36.70 4.77 12.78
CA ARG A 352 35.45 4.59 13.51
C ARG A 352 34.43 5.66 13.12
N LEU A 353 33.22 5.24 12.78
CA LEU A 353 32.07 6.10 12.55
C LEU A 353 31.08 5.98 13.72
N SER A 354 30.79 7.08 14.35
CA SER A 354 29.85 7.18 15.45
C SER A 354 28.87 8.31 15.19
N TRP A 355 27.74 8.27 15.84
CA TRP A 355 26.73 9.33 15.71
C TRP A 355 25.98 9.59 17.01
N ARG A 356 25.36 10.74 17.09
CA ARG A 356 24.28 11.05 18.01
C ARG A 356 23.05 11.38 17.19
N ARG A 357 22.01 10.55 17.30
CA ARG A 357 20.75 10.69 16.57
C ARG A 357 19.87 11.77 17.23
N PRO A 358 18.86 12.30 16.53
CA PRO A 358 17.84 13.17 17.13
C PRO A 358 17.20 12.47 18.34
N GLY A 359 17.24 13.14 19.50
CA GLY A 359 16.71 12.60 20.76
C GLY A 359 17.69 11.74 21.59
N ASP A 360 18.84 11.34 21.05
CA ASP A 360 19.87 10.64 21.85
C ASP A 360 20.65 11.63 22.71
N GLU A 361 21.00 11.22 23.93
CA GLU A 361 21.86 12.02 24.83
C GLU A 361 23.36 11.76 24.60
N VAL A 362 23.72 10.58 24.11
CA VAL A 362 25.10 10.13 23.96
C VAL A 362 25.45 9.75 22.52
N VAL A 363 26.75 9.89 22.20
CA VAL A 363 27.29 9.40 20.93
C VAL A 363 27.47 7.89 21.03
N SER A 364 27.00 7.15 20.02
CA SER A 364 27.12 5.69 19.90
C SER A 364 27.74 5.30 18.55
N PRO A 365 28.37 4.12 18.45
CA PRO A 365 28.81 3.60 17.14
C PRO A 365 27.62 3.45 16.18
N VAL A 366 27.89 3.63 14.87
CA VAL A 366 26.90 3.29 13.83
C VAL A 366 26.88 1.77 13.66
N VAL A 367 25.78 1.16 14.01
CA VAL A 367 25.60 -0.30 14.00
C VAL A 367 25.17 -0.81 12.61
N SER A 368 25.36 -2.11 12.36
CA SER A 368 25.06 -2.74 11.07
C SER A 368 23.60 -2.54 10.60
N GLN A 369 22.63 -2.49 11.52
CA GLN A 369 21.22 -2.26 11.18
C GLN A 369 20.95 -0.88 10.58
N ALA A 370 21.87 0.07 10.74
CA ALA A 370 21.79 1.39 10.14
C ALA A 370 22.58 1.50 8.83
N LEU A 371 23.30 0.46 8.43
CA LEU A 371 24.13 0.44 7.22
C LEU A 371 23.55 -0.53 6.19
N TYR A 372 23.55 -0.13 4.93
CA TYR A 372 23.01 -0.93 3.83
C TYR A 372 24.02 -1.03 2.70
N ARG A 373 24.03 -2.15 2.00
CA ARG A 373 24.94 -2.41 0.89
C ARG A 373 24.75 -1.43 -0.27
N SER A 374 25.74 -1.28 -1.12
CA SER A 374 25.70 -0.38 -2.29
C SER A 374 24.61 -0.75 -3.31
N SER A 375 24.11 -1.98 -3.28
CA SER A 375 22.94 -2.40 -4.05
C SER A 375 21.63 -1.80 -3.54
N TRP A 376 21.61 -1.28 -2.29
CA TRP A 376 20.43 -0.61 -1.76
C TRP A 376 20.27 0.77 -2.42
N PRO A 377 19.10 1.07 -2.99
CA PRO A 377 18.91 2.34 -3.68
C PRO A 377 18.79 3.51 -2.68
N THR A 378 19.59 4.54 -2.92
CA THR A 378 19.67 5.77 -2.11
C THR A 378 19.07 6.99 -2.82
N GLY A 379 18.40 6.79 -3.98
CA GLY A 379 17.75 7.85 -4.75
C GLY A 379 16.31 8.10 -4.32
N GLY A 380 15.73 9.20 -4.79
CA GLY A 380 14.36 9.62 -4.53
C GLY A 380 14.22 11.12 -4.45
N LEU A 381 13.01 11.59 -4.09
CA LEU A 381 12.72 12.98 -3.79
C LEU A 381 12.66 13.16 -2.27
N VAL A 382 13.09 14.31 -1.78
CA VAL A 382 12.90 14.67 -0.37
C VAL A 382 11.54 15.33 -0.21
N GLY A 383 10.63 14.67 0.50
CA GLY A 383 9.32 15.21 0.89
C GLY A 383 9.44 15.97 2.21
N LEU A 384 9.13 17.25 2.18
CA LEU A 384 9.08 18.15 3.34
C LEU A 384 7.62 18.30 3.77
N PHE A 385 7.30 17.84 4.98
CA PHE A 385 5.94 17.81 5.51
C PHE A 385 5.73 18.97 6.50
N SER A 386 4.74 19.83 6.23
CA SER A 386 4.43 21.01 7.05
C SER A 386 2.95 21.01 7.46
N SER A 387 2.65 21.49 8.66
CA SER A 387 1.27 21.72 9.08
C SER A 387 0.66 22.91 8.33
N GLY A 388 -0.62 22.83 8.00
CA GLY A 388 -1.35 23.86 7.27
C GLY A 388 -0.96 23.97 5.80
N GLU A 389 -1.09 25.15 5.22
CA GLU A 389 -0.93 25.42 3.78
C GLU A 389 0.53 25.57 3.31
N GLY A 390 1.52 25.16 4.13
CA GLY A 390 2.93 25.11 3.72
C GLY A 390 3.75 26.38 3.94
N SER A 391 3.23 27.35 4.68
CA SER A 391 3.99 28.52 5.12
C SER A 391 4.83 28.26 6.38
N ALA A 392 4.55 27.19 7.11
CA ALA A 392 5.29 26.79 8.31
C ALA A 392 6.55 25.98 7.94
N PRO A 393 7.61 26.03 8.78
CA PRO A 393 8.76 25.15 8.64
C PRO A 393 8.34 23.68 8.63
N PRO A 394 9.06 22.79 7.90
CA PRO A 394 8.76 21.37 7.90
C PRO A 394 8.91 20.78 9.31
N VAL A 395 7.91 20.02 9.73
CA VAL A 395 7.93 19.26 10.99
C VAL A 395 8.49 17.84 10.80
N SER A 396 8.54 17.38 9.55
CA SER A 396 9.12 16.11 9.16
C SER A 396 9.64 16.17 7.73
N ALA A 397 10.68 15.38 7.44
CA ALA A 397 11.18 15.18 6.09
C ALA A 397 11.56 13.71 5.87
N ARG A 398 11.29 13.18 4.67
CA ARG A 398 11.66 11.81 4.31
C ARG A 398 12.08 11.69 2.85
N ILE A 399 12.84 10.65 2.53
CA ILE A 399 13.21 10.29 1.17
C ILE A 399 12.11 9.38 0.60
N ASP A 400 11.35 9.91 -0.35
CA ASP A 400 10.34 9.18 -1.08
C ASP A 400 10.91 8.70 -2.41
N ARG A 401 11.12 7.39 -2.55
CA ARG A 401 11.69 6.80 -3.77
C ARG A 401 10.78 6.99 -4.99
N GLN A 402 9.48 7.12 -4.75
CA GLN A 402 8.45 7.37 -5.76
C GLN A 402 7.31 8.13 -5.11
N VAL A 403 6.70 9.08 -5.80
CA VAL A 403 5.48 9.73 -5.33
C VAL A 403 4.28 8.97 -5.91
N ALA A 404 3.74 8.05 -5.10
CA ALA A 404 2.62 7.19 -5.46
C ALA A 404 1.85 6.83 -4.18
N TYR A 405 1.13 7.80 -3.62
CA TYR A 405 0.50 7.67 -2.32
C TYR A 405 -1.01 7.72 -2.40
N TYR A 406 -1.62 6.77 -1.72
CA TYR A 406 -2.96 6.83 -1.20
C TYR A 406 -2.81 6.74 0.32
N PHE A 407 -2.95 7.89 0.99
CA PHE A 407 -2.62 7.96 2.42
C PHE A 407 -3.76 7.39 3.27
N HIS A 408 -3.63 6.15 3.66
CA HIS A 408 -4.45 5.56 4.73
C HIS A 408 -3.96 5.97 6.12
N PHE A 409 -2.65 6.22 6.24
CA PHE A 409 -2.04 6.91 7.36
C PHE A 409 -1.74 8.35 6.96
N LEU A 410 -2.31 9.28 7.69
CA LEU A 410 -1.96 10.67 7.52
C LEU A 410 -0.59 10.93 8.15
N PRO A 411 0.37 11.48 7.40
CA PRO A 411 1.66 11.86 7.97
C PRO A 411 1.51 12.97 9.03
N LEU A 412 0.50 13.83 8.87
CA LEU A 412 0.15 14.91 9.78
C LEU A 412 -1.38 15.08 9.84
N PRO A 413 -1.92 15.70 10.90
CA PRO A 413 -3.31 16.14 10.94
C PRO A 413 -3.61 17.13 9.79
N ARG A 414 -4.79 16.99 9.17
CA ARG A 414 -5.27 17.94 8.15
C ARG A 414 -5.63 19.30 8.73
N PRO A 415 -5.44 20.40 8.01
CA PRO A 415 -4.73 20.48 6.73
C PRO A 415 -3.22 20.34 6.90
N TYR A 416 -2.56 19.70 5.94
CA TYR A 416 -1.11 19.66 5.87
C TYR A 416 -0.65 19.78 4.41
N SER A 417 0.60 20.17 4.23
CA SER A 417 1.22 20.28 2.92
C SER A 417 2.49 19.44 2.83
N VAL A 418 2.78 18.99 1.62
CA VAL A 418 4.02 18.30 1.29
C VAL A 418 4.67 18.98 0.11
N ARG A 419 5.98 19.23 0.21
CA ARG A 419 6.79 19.71 -0.90
C ARG A 419 7.90 18.71 -1.16
N TRP A 420 7.78 17.97 -2.27
CA TRP A 420 8.85 17.10 -2.75
C TRP A 420 9.83 17.89 -3.59
N GLN A 421 11.10 17.68 -3.32
CA GLN A 421 12.20 18.31 -4.03
C GLN A 421 13.27 17.27 -4.39
N GLY A 422 13.83 17.39 -5.57
CA GLY A 422 14.87 16.50 -6.06
C GLY A 422 15.20 16.74 -7.52
N ARG A 423 15.70 15.70 -8.18
CA ARG A 423 16.08 15.78 -9.60
C ARG A 423 15.50 14.61 -10.36
N LEU A 424 15.06 14.89 -11.58
CA LEU A 424 14.62 13.93 -12.58
C LEU A 424 15.75 13.72 -13.59
N TYR A 425 16.13 12.47 -13.81
CA TYR A 425 17.07 12.13 -14.88
C TYR A 425 16.30 11.86 -16.18
N ALA A 426 16.54 12.65 -17.19
CA ALA A 426 16.07 12.45 -18.55
C ALA A 426 17.13 11.66 -19.35
N PRO A 427 16.90 10.38 -19.69
CA PRO A 427 17.91 9.57 -20.38
C PRO A 427 18.19 10.03 -21.81
N THR A 428 17.27 10.72 -22.46
CA THR A 428 17.40 11.25 -23.83
C THR A 428 16.78 12.63 -23.94
N SER A 429 17.34 13.49 -24.79
CA SER A 429 16.69 14.76 -25.12
C SER A 429 15.41 14.53 -25.94
N GLY A 430 14.36 15.30 -25.67
CA GLY A 430 13.10 15.21 -26.42
C GLY A 430 11.89 15.73 -25.67
N THR A 431 10.71 15.50 -26.23
CA THR A 431 9.44 15.90 -25.61
C THR A 431 9.01 14.85 -24.60
N TYR A 432 8.94 15.26 -23.35
CA TYR A 432 8.37 14.52 -22.22
C TYR A 432 7.00 15.04 -21.89
N ALA A 433 6.11 14.21 -21.37
CA ALA A 433 4.93 14.66 -20.65
C ALA A 433 5.05 14.31 -19.18
N LEU A 434 4.81 15.25 -18.30
CA LEU A 434 4.72 15.04 -16.86
C LEU A 434 3.28 15.18 -16.41
N GLY A 435 2.81 14.28 -15.57
CA GLY A 435 1.43 14.21 -15.10
C GLY A 435 1.31 14.10 -13.58
N VAL A 436 0.31 14.76 -13.04
CA VAL A 436 -0.05 14.67 -11.61
C VAL A 436 -1.52 14.28 -11.48
N ARG A 437 -1.79 13.33 -10.60
CA ARG A 437 -3.12 13.01 -10.12
C ARG A 437 -3.14 13.21 -8.61
N ALA A 438 -3.99 14.12 -8.16
CA ALA A 438 -4.13 14.41 -6.73
C ALA A 438 -5.59 14.57 -6.35
N VAL A 439 -5.93 14.20 -5.12
CA VAL A 439 -7.11 14.68 -4.42
C VAL A 439 -6.69 15.97 -3.74
N SER A 440 -7.54 17.01 -3.75
CA SER A 440 -7.17 18.35 -3.31
C SER A 440 -6.18 19.05 -4.25
N SER A 441 -5.33 19.95 -3.76
CA SER A 441 -4.51 20.84 -4.59
C SER A 441 -3.09 20.31 -4.75
N ALA A 442 -2.59 20.26 -6.00
CA ALA A 442 -1.21 19.91 -6.28
C ALA A 442 -0.65 20.75 -7.43
N TRP A 443 0.68 20.96 -7.42
CA TRP A 443 1.39 21.69 -8.46
C TRP A 443 2.75 21.04 -8.76
N LEU A 444 3.23 21.22 -9.99
CA LEU A 444 4.51 20.67 -10.44
C LEU A 444 5.36 21.74 -11.10
N ALA A 445 6.66 21.78 -10.78
CA ALA A 445 7.65 22.62 -11.45
C ALA A 445 8.87 21.80 -11.86
N VAL A 446 9.49 22.19 -12.99
CA VAL A 446 10.73 21.62 -13.52
C VAL A 446 11.67 22.76 -13.83
N ASP A 447 12.93 22.66 -13.41
CA ASP A 447 13.98 23.69 -13.58
C ASP A 447 13.51 25.10 -13.15
N GLY A 448 12.74 25.15 -12.07
CA GLY A 448 12.15 26.39 -11.53
C GLY A 448 10.93 26.93 -12.29
N GLN A 449 10.56 26.32 -13.42
CA GLN A 449 9.39 26.73 -14.18
C GLN A 449 8.14 25.95 -13.76
N ARG A 450 7.06 26.64 -13.40
CA ARG A 450 5.77 26.02 -13.07
C ARG A 450 5.16 25.38 -14.32
N LEU A 451 4.97 24.06 -14.28
CA LEU A 451 4.44 23.25 -15.37
C LEU A 451 2.94 22.94 -15.17
N ILE A 452 2.56 22.62 -13.95
CA ILE A 452 1.18 22.32 -13.56
C ILE A 452 0.80 23.20 -12.38
N GLU A 453 -0.27 23.98 -12.55
CA GLU A 453 -0.90 24.74 -11.48
C GLU A 453 -1.82 23.84 -10.63
N PRO A 454 -2.30 24.32 -9.46
CA PRO A 454 -3.16 23.52 -8.60
C PRO A 454 -4.30 22.85 -9.35
N THR A 455 -4.45 21.54 -9.14
CA THR A 455 -5.42 20.71 -9.85
C THR A 455 -6.69 20.53 -9.02
N SER A 456 -7.82 20.30 -9.74
CA SER A 456 -9.08 19.95 -9.10
C SER A 456 -9.07 18.52 -8.55
N LEU A 457 -9.95 18.25 -7.59
CA LEU A 457 -10.12 16.97 -6.93
C LEU A 457 -10.23 15.79 -7.93
N GLY A 458 -9.33 14.81 -7.79
CA GLY A 458 -9.34 13.56 -8.55
C GLY A 458 -9.01 13.68 -10.04
N GLN A 459 -8.69 14.87 -10.56
CA GLN A 459 -8.31 15.03 -11.95
C GLN A 459 -6.85 14.62 -12.18
N PHE A 460 -6.63 13.94 -13.31
CA PHE A 460 -5.31 13.76 -13.88
C PHE A 460 -5.00 14.91 -14.82
N VAL A 461 -3.89 15.59 -14.57
CA VAL A 461 -3.41 16.71 -15.41
C VAL A 461 -2.02 16.38 -15.90
N GLU A 462 -1.81 16.48 -17.22
CA GLU A 462 -0.48 16.33 -17.84
C GLU A 462 -0.10 17.57 -18.64
N ARG A 463 1.19 17.81 -18.78
CA ARG A 463 1.78 18.86 -19.61
C ARG A 463 3.02 18.33 -20.30
N GLU A 464 3.21 18.73 -21.55
CA GLU A 464 4.40 18.45 -22.33
C GLU A 464 5.46 19.53 -22.11
N LEU A 465 6.73 19.09 -22.08
CA LEU A 465 7.89 19.96 -22.04
C LEU A 465 9.05 19.29 -22.78
N VAL A 466 9.96 20.11 -23.30
CA VAL A 466 11.19 19.60 -23.90
C VAL A 466 12.28 19.58 -22.84
N LEU A 467 12.89 18.41 -22.65
CA LEU A 467 14.03 18.24 -21.76
C LEU A 467 15.27 17.82 -22.56
N ASP A 468 16.43 18.34 -22.19
CA ASP A 468 17.70 17.81 -22.64
C ASP A 468 18.03 16.52 -21.87
N ALA A 469 18.94 15.69 -22.43
CA ALA A 469 19.43 14.55 -21.68
C ALA A 469 20.23 15.02 -20.46
N GLY A 470 19.91 14.48 -19.28
CA GLY A 470 20.60 14.85 -18.04
C GLY A 470 19.67 15.04 -16.86
N MET A 471 20.15 15.80 -15.87
CA MET A 471 19.45 16.02 -14.60
C MET A 471 18.68 17.34 -14.63
N HIS A 472 17.41 17.29 -14.29
CA HIS A 472 16.48 18.41 -14.19
C HIS A 472 15.99 18.56 -12.75
N ASP A 473 15.96 19.76 -12.23
CA ASP A 473 15.42 20.03 -10.90
C ASP A 473 13.89 19.85 -10.92
N LEU A 474 13.35 19.06 -9.99
CA LEU A 474 11.95 18.70 -9.90
C LEU A 474 11.39 19.11 -8.55
N GLU A 475 10.27 19.84 -8.57
CA GLU A 475 9.52 20.19 -7.37
C GLU A 475 8.03 19.84 -7.57
N LEU A 476 7.45 19.17 -6.57
CA LEU A 476 6.03 18.83 -6.53
C LEU A 476 5.46 19.30 -5.20
N GLY A 477 4.41 20.10 -5.24
CA GLY A 477 3.68 20.51 -4.04
C GLY A 477 2.31 19.87 -3.97
N PHE A 478 1.86 19.59 -2.75
CA PHE A 478 0.57 18.98 -2.44
C PHE A 478 0.01 19.61 -1.16
N LEU A 479 -1.27 19.97 -1.18
CA LEU A 479 -2.04 20.36 -0.02
C LEU A 479 -3.13 19.33 0.22
N ASP A 480 -3.21 18.79 1.43
CA ASP A 480 -4.24 17.84 1.87
C ASP A 480 -5.17 18.51 2.87
N ASP A 481 -6.33 18.92 2.40
CA ASP A 481 -7.40 19.54 3.17
C ASP A 481 -8.75 18.82 3.04
N GLU A 482 -8.76 17.69 2.30
CA GLU A 482 -9.95 16.90 2.00
C GLU A 482 -10.13 15.70 2.93
N SER A 483 -11.22 14.95 2.72
CA SER A 483 -11.55 13.78 3.54
C SER A 483 -10.66 12.55 3.30
N HIS A 484 -10.02 12.46 2.16
CA HIS A 484 -9.06 11.41 1.81
C HIS A 484 -7.92 11.99 0.97
N SER A 485 -6.78 11.33 1.00
CA SER A 485 -5.53 11.84 0.44
C SER A 485 -5.01 10.92 -0.65
N GLN A 486 -4.71 11.50 -1.78
CA GLN A 486 -4.15 10.77 -2.92
C GLN A 486 -3.25 11.69 -3.74
N ILE A 487 -2.03 11.23 -4.04
CA ILE A 487 -1.14 11.89 -5.00
C ILE A 487 -0.28 10.89 -5.73
N TYR A 488 -0.20 11.03 -7.06
CA TYR A 488 0.65 10.24 -7.95
C TYR A 488 1.34 11.14 -8.95
N LEU A 489 2.64 10.86 -9.18
CA LEU A 489 3.46 11.55 -10.17
C LEU A 489 3.77 10.61 -11.34
N TYR A 490 3.49 11.06 -12.56
CA TYR A 490 3.62 10.31 -13.79
C TYR A 490 4.55 11.01 -14.77
N TRP A 491 5.10 10.22 -15.68
CA TRP A 491 5.81 10.73 -16.85
C TRP A 491 5.55 9.86 -18.08
N ARG A 492 5.76 10.45 -19.22
CA ARG A 492 5.84 9.78 -20.51
C ARG A 492 7.13 10.25 -21.20
N PRO A 493 8.19 9.42 -21.26
CA PRO A 493 9.39 9.73 -21.99
C PRO A 493 9.13 9.72 -23.50
N PRO A 494 10.03 10.30 -24.34
CA PRO A 494 9.90 10.28 -25.78
C PRO A 494 9.67 8.88 -26.33
N GLY A 495 8.56 8.68 -27.09
CA GLY A 495 8.18 7.38 -27.64
C GLY A 495 7.65 6.36 -26.64
N GLY A 496 7.55 6.68 -25.35
CA GLY A 496 7.05 5.82 -24.29
C GLY A 496 5.55 5.98 -24.00
N GLN A 497 5.10 5.25 -22.98
CA GLN A 497 3.73 5.36 -22.44
C GLN A 497 3.72 6.16 -21.14
N MET A 498 2.54 6.67 -20.77
CA MET A 498 2.35 7.33 -19.47
C MET A 498 2.37 6.28 -18.35
N VAL A 499 3.39 6.37 -17.50
CA VAL A 499 3.60 5.49 -16.34
C VAL A 499 3.96 6.32 -15.12
N ARG A 500 3.84 5.75 -13.91
CA ARG A 500 4.40 6.38 -12.71
C ARG A 500 5.91 6.56 -12.90
N ILE A 501 6.47 7.69 -12.47
CA ILE A 501 7.91 7.92 -12.59
C ILE A 501 8.63 6.82 -11.81
N PRO A 502 9.49 6.03 -12.47
CA PRO A 502 10.22 4.97 -11.80
C PRO A 502 11.28 5.54 -10.84
N PRO A 503 11.54 4.87 -9.71
CA PRO A 503 12.46 5.38 -8.68
C PRO A 503 13.91 5.54 -9.16
N GLU A 504 14.33 4.80 -10.20
CA GLU A 504 15.69 4.79 -10.73
C GLU A 504 16.08 6.11 -11.44
N VAL A 505 15.08 6.93 -11.81
CA VAL A 505 15.32 8.23 -12.45
C VAL A 505 15.10 9.41 -11.51
N LEU A 506 14.80 9.13 -10.22
CA LEU A 506 14.63 10.16 -9.20
C LEU A 506 15.84 10.21 -8.28
N PHE A 507 16.35 11.42 -8.05
CA PHE A 507 17.57 11.66 -7.29
C PHE A 507 17.35 12.77 -6.26
N LEU A 508 18.12 12.71 -5.18
CA LEU A 508 18.12 13.75 -4.16
C LEU A 508 18.49 15.11 -4.77
N PRO A 509 18.00 16.22 -4.21
CA PRO A 509 18.30 17.56 -4.68
C PRO A 509 19.80 17.85 -4.56
N ARG A 510 20.31 18.83 -5.35
CA ARG A 510 21.65 19.36 -5.15
C ARG A 510 21.71 20.02 -3.78
N GLN A 511 22.80 19.80 -3.07
CA GLN A 511 22.94 20.34 -1.72
C GLN A 511 22.98 21.88 -1.72
N GLY A 512 22.45 22.44 -0.64
CA GLY A 512 22.33 23.87 -0.41
C GLY A 512 20.94 24.46 -0.61
N ALA A 513 20.06 23.76 -1.37
CA ALA A 513 18.74 24.30 -1.72
C ALA A 513 17.61 23.84 -0.80
N TRP A 514 17.79 22.77 -0.01
CA TRP A 514 16.68 22.16 0.72
C TRP A 514 16.93 21.78 2.19
N TRP A 515 18.20 21.78 2.62
CA TRP A 515 18.47 21.64 4.05
C TRP A 515 17.91 22.88 4.76
N PRO A 516 16.88 22.77 5.60
CA PRO A 516 16.54 23.89 6.45
C PRO A 516 17.79 24.17 7.28
N ALA A 517 18.27 25.40 7.24
CA ALA A 517 19.29 25.84 8.19
C ALA A 517 18.75 25.58 9.60
N PRO A 518 19.57 25.03 10.51
CA PRO A 518 19.15 24.74 11.86
C PRO A 518 18.52 25.97 12.55
#